data_9d52a7245d462ff7783b749ba647e9d8
#
_entry.id   9d52a7245d462ff7783b749ba647e9d8
#
_cell.length_a   1.000
_cell.length_b   1.000
_cell.length_c   1.000
_cell.angle_alpha   90.00
_cell.angle_beta   90.00
_cell.angle_gamma   90.00
#
_symmetry.space_group_name_H-M   'P 1'
#
loop_
_entity.id
_entity.type
_entity.pdbx_description
1 polymer ?
#
loop_
_entity_poly.entity_id
_entity_poly.type
_entity_poly.pdbx_seq_one_letter_code
_entity_poly.pdbx_strand_id
1 'polypeptide(L)'
;MKLKEKCENLIENGVIFENNSGCQFKVVDYVKGVGVVVQFLGTGYKTTAQLGNVLRGSVRDRLKPSVCGVGVVGIEVTRIDGKQTKEYELWNSMLKRCYSEVCKKQRPTYEGCEVSENFKSYEYFYEWCHKQIGFDNDGWQLDKDLLIKGNKVYSESTCVLIPREIN
;
A
#
# COMPACT_ATOMS: atom_id res chain seq x y z
N MET A 1 -13.07 13.44 -32.21
CA MET A 1 -11.87 13.97 -31.52
C MET A 1 -10.96 12.80 -31.17
N LYS A 2 -9.72 12.83 -31.61
CA LYS A 2 -8.73 11.79 -31.31
C LYS A 2 -8.39 11.83 -29.80
N LEU A 3 -8.01 10.68 -29.23
CA LEU A 3 -7.69 10.56 -27.80
C LEU A 3 -6.64 11.59 -27.34
N LYS A 4 -5.62 11.84 -28.17
CA LYS A 4 -4.58 12.84 -27.91
C LYS A 4 -5.18 14.24 -27.73
N GLU A 5 -6.00 14.70 -28.68
CA GLU A 5 -6.65 16.02 -28.64
C GLU A 5 -7.52 16.19 -27.38
N LYS A 6 -8.23 15.12 -26.99
CA LYS A 6 -9.02 15.13 -25.74
C LYS A 6 -8.15 15.31 -24.51
N CYS A 7 -7.01 14.62 -24.46
CA CYS A 7 -6.07 14.73 -23.35
C CYS A 7 -5.40 16.12 -23.31
N GLU A 8 -4.97 16.66 -24.45
CA GLU A 8 -4.40 18.01 -24.55
C GLU A 8 -5.40 19.07 -24.05
N ASN A 9 -6.66 18.95 -24.40
CA ASN A 9 -7.71 19.84 -23.93
C ASN A 9 -7.90 19.76 -22.39
N LEU A 10 -7.84 18.57 -21.79
CA LEU A 10 -7.92 18.40 -20.33
C LEU A 10 -6.73 19.05 -19.62
N ILE A 11 -5.54 18.97 -20.20
CA ILE A 11 -4.32 19.58 -19.66
C ILE A 11 -4.39 21.10 -19.76
N GLU A 12 -4.70 21.64 -20.93
CA GLU A 12 -4.77 23.08 -21.19
C GLU A 12 -5.80 23.79 -20.30
N ASN A 13 -6.96 23.15 -20.09
CA ASN A 13 -8.02 23.70 -19.25
C ASN A 13 -7.82 23.41 -17.76
N GLY A 14 -6.76 22.71 -17.37
CA GLY A 14 -6.46 22.41 -15.97
C GLY A 14 -7.59 21.65 -15.24
N VAL A 15 -8.28 20.73 -15.93
CA VAL A 15 -9.44 20.03 -15.38
C VAL A 15 -9.03 19.19 -14.18
N ILE A 16 -9.71 19.42 -13.05
CA ILE A 16 -9.51 18.66 -11.80
C ILE A 16 -10.57 17.56 -11.74
N PHE A 17 -10.10 16.34 -11.49
CA PHE A 17 -10.91 15.16 -11.24
C PHE A 17 -10.87 14.80 -9.76
N GLU A 18 -11.86 14.07 -9.30
CA GLU A 18 -11.89 13.46 -7.98
C GLU A 18 -12.06 11.95 -8.13
N ASN A 19 -11.26 11.17 -7.40
CA ASN A 19 -11.41 9.74 -7.41
C ASN A 19 -12.48 9.27 -6.38
N ASN A 20 -12.84 7.98 -6.46
CA ASN A 20 -13.86 7.38 -5.59
C ASN A 20 -13.52 7.43 -4.08
N SER A 21 -12.31 7.86 -3.73
CA SER A 21 -11.84 8.06 -2.35
C SER A 21 -11.71 9.53 -1.97
N GLY A 22 -12.23 10.46 -2.78
CA GLY A 22 -12.20 11.90 -2.53
C GLY A 22 -10.83 12.56 -2.75
N CYS A 23 -9.92 11.91 -3.48
CA CYS A 23 -8.62 12.50 -3.80
C CYS A 23 -8.70 13.27 -5.12
N GLN A 24 -8.28 14.53 -5.09
CA GLN A 24 -8.24 15.37 -6.29
C GLN A 24 -6.96 15.14 -7.08
N PHE A 25 -7.09 15.10 -8.40
CA PHE A 25 -5.98 14.91 -9.32
C PHE A 25 -6.26 15.57 -10.68
N LYS A 26 -5.24 15.74 -11.48
CA LYS A 26 -5.33 16.29 -12.85
C LYS A 26 -4.52 15.44 -13.83
N VAL A 27 -4.90 15.49 -15.10
CA VAL A 27 -4.08 14.97 -16.20
C VAL A 27 -2.95 15.95 -16.46
N VAL A 28 -1.71 15.47 -16.50
CA VAL A 28 -0.51 16.29 -16.69
C VAL A 28 0.25 15.97 -17.97
N ASP A 29 0.02 14.78 -18.55
CA ASP A 29 0.67 14.35 -19.78
C ASP A 29 -0.13 13.26 -20.49
N TYR A 30 0.18 13.03 -21.77
CA TYR A 30 -0.32 11.93 -22.58
C TYR A 30 0.83 11.18 -23.23
N VAL A 31 0.90 9.87 -22.98
CA VAL A 31 1.92 8.98 -23.54
C VAL A 31 1.26 8.01 -24.51
N LYS A 32 1.61 8.11 -25.79
CA LYS A 32 1.07 7.25 -26.86
C LYS A 32 1.33 5.78 -26.54
N GLY A 33 0.29 4.94 -26.64
CA GLY A 33 0.36 3.50 -26.36
C GLY A 33 0.33 3.12 -24.88
N VAL A 34 0.45 4.09 -23.97
CA VAL A 34 0.42 3.87 -22.51
C VAL A 34 -0.87 4.42 -21.90
N GLY A 35 -1.22 5.68 -22.18
CA GLY A 35 -2.38 6.35 -21.64
C GLY A 35 -2.07 7.77 -21.19
N VAL A 36 -2.75 8.24 -20.16
CA VAL A 36 -2.53 9.56 -19.55
C VAL A 36 -1.67 9.44 -18.29
N VAL A 37 -0.87 10.48 -18.04
CA VAL A 37 -0.20 10.66 -16.75
C VAL A 37 -1.08 11.55 -15.88
N VAL A 38 -1.41 11.11 -14.70
CA VAL A 38 -2.15 11.87 -13.71
C VAL A 38 -1.27 12.25 -12.53
N GLN A 39 -1.56 13.38 -11.91
CA GLN A 39 -0.90 13.84 -10.70
C GLN A 39 -1.94 14.18 -9.64
N PHE A 40 -1.82 13.56 -8.47
CA PHE A 40 -2.63 13.86 -7.31
C PHE A 40 -2.18 15.17 -6.65
N LEU A 41 -3.15 16.05 -6.34
CA LEU A 41 -2.85 17.39 -5.83
C LEU A 41 -2.38 17.37 -4.38
N GLY A 42 -2.91 16.47 -3.57
CA GLY A 42 -2.59 16.40 -2.14
C GLY A 42 -1.21 15.78 -1.84
N THR A 43 -0.82 14.75 -2.58
CA THR A 43 0.42 13.99 -2.32
C THR A 43 1.51 14.23 -3.35
N GLY A 44 1.15 14.79 -4.52
CA GLY A 44 2.05 14.91 -5.66
C GLY A 44 2.29 13.58 -6.41
N TYR A 45 1.66 12.47 -5.99
CA TYR A 45 1.83 11.18 -6.62
C TYR A 45 1.46 11.23 -8.11
N LYS A 46 2.35 10.68 -8.94
CA LYS A 46 2.13 10.55 -10.39
C LYS A 46 2.02 9.08 -10.78
N THR A 47 1.07 8.79 -11.65
CA THR A 47 0.92 7.45 -12.22
C THR A 47 0.30 7.53 -13.60
N THR A 48 0.43 6.44 -14.37
CA THR A 48 -0.24 6.31 -15.67
C THR A 48 -1.60 5.65 -15.49
N ALA A 49 -2.57 6.06 -16.28
CA ALA A 49 -3.91 5.49 -16.29
C ALA A 49 -4.53 5.53 -17.69
N GLN A 50 -5.49 4.65 -17.93
CA GLN A 50 -6.36 4.77 -19.09
C GLN A 50 -7.37 5.90 -18.86
N LEU A 51 -7.67 6.69 -19.88
CA LEU A 51 -8.60 7.81 -19.75
C LEU A 51 -9.97 7.39 -19.20
N GLY A 52 -10.44 6.19 -19.53
CA GLY A 52 -11.67 5.65 -18.98
C GLY A 52 -11.63 5.48 -17.46
N ASN A 53 -10.48 5.14 -16.88
CA ASN A 53 -10.29 5.03 -15.42
C ASN A 53 -10.27 6.41 -14.76
N VAL A 54 -9.68 7.40 -15.42
CA VAL A 54 -9.71 8.81 -15.00
C VAL A 54 -11.16 9.29 -14.89
N LEU A 55 -11.94 9.09 -15.96
CA LEU A 55 -13.35 9.54 -16.03
C LEU A 55 -14.26 8.82 -15.01
N ARG A 56 -13.93 7.57 -14.64
CA ARG A 56 -14.67 6.81 -13.60
C ARG A 56 -14.20 7.08 -12.18
N GLY A 57 -13.16 7.88 -11.99
CA GLY A 57 -12.57 8.12 -10.66
C GLY A 57 -11.91 6.88 -10.03
N SER A 58 -11.53 5.88 -10.84
CA SER A 58 -10.95 4.63 -10.32
C SER A 58 -9.43 4.64 -10.15
N VAL A 59 -8.78 5.75 -10.44
CA VAL A 59 -7.33 5.92 -10.23
C VAL A 59 -7.05 6.15 -8.75
N ARG A 60 -6.08 5.42 -8.20
CA ARG A 60 -5.76 5.45 -6.77
C ARG A 60 -4.50 6.28 -6.49
N ASP A 61 -4.56 7.05 -5.41
CA ASP A 61 -3.37 7.69 -4.83
C ASP A 61 -2.66 6.69 -3.90
N ARG A 62 -1.53 6.17 -4.34
CA ARG A 62 -0.77 5.17 -3.56
C ARG A 62 0.04 5.77 -2.42
N LEU A 63 0.20 7.08 -2.36
CA LEU A 63 0.87 7.77 -1.26
C LEU A 63 -0.10 8.19 -0.15
N LYS A 64 -1.43 8.06 -0.36
CA LYS A 64 -2.42 8.29 0.68
C LYS A 64 -2.61 7.04 1.54
N PRO A 65 -2.71 7.16 2.88
CA PRO A 65 -3.08 6.05 3.74
C PRO A 65 -4.38 5.39 3.29
N SER A 66 -4.36 4.09 3.05
CA SER A 66 -5.50 3.34 2.50
C SER A 66 -5.73 2.00 3.17
N VAL A 67 -4.68 1.25 3.49
CA VAL A 67 -4.80 -0.08 4.11
C VAL A 67 -5.12 0.08 5.59
N CYS A 68 -6.27 -0.40 6.00
CA CYS A 68 -6.81 -0.23 7.37
C CYS A 68 -6.81 1.24 7.86
N GLY A 69 -6.89 2.20 6.93
CA GLY A 69 -6.88 3.64 7.23
C GLY A 69 -5.52 4.24 7.62
N VAL A 70 -4.47 3.43 7.76
CA VAL A 70 -3.14 3.88 8.23
C VAL A 70 -2.00 3.50 7.30
N GLY A 71 -2.10 2.41 6.55
CA GLY A 71 -1.03 1.89 5.73
C GLY A 71 -0.91 2.62 4.38
N VAL A 72 0.31 3.06 4.05
CA VAL A 72 0.66 3.70 2.78
C VAL A 72 1.35 2.69 1.88
N VAL A 73 0.78 2.40 0.69
CA VAL A 73 1.29 1.38 -0.22
C VAL A 73 2.57 1.82 -0.93
N GLY A 74 2.64 3.08 -1.40
CA GLY A 74 3.79 3.57 -2.15
C GLY A 74 3.93 2.96 -3.56
N ILE A 75 5.15 2.89 -4.06
CA ILE A 75 5.43 2.46 -5.45
C ILE A 75 5.81 0.97 -5.58
N GLU A 76 6.14 0.30 -4.48
CA GLU A 76 6.60 -1.08 -4.50
C GLU A 76 5.55 -2.07 -5.03
N VAL A 77 6.05 -3.19 -5.54
CA VAL A 77 5.23 -4.25 -6.14
C VAL A 77 4.43 -4.98 -5.07
N THR A 78 3.11 -5.01 -5.23
CA THR A 78 2.19 -5.71 -4.32
C THR A 78 1.67 -7.02 -4.88
N ARG A 79 1.78 -7.23 -6.20
CA ARG A 79 1.32 -8.44 -6.91
C ARG A 79 2.25 -8.80 -8.05
N ILE A 80 2.45 -10.10 -8.26
CA ILE A 80 3.12 -10.70 -9.41
C ILE A 80 2.20 -11.79 -9.94
N ASP A 81 1.92 -11.77 -11.25
CA ASP A 81 1.02 -12.74 -11.92
C ASP A 81 -0.35 -12.89 -11.20
N GLY A 82 -0.92 -11.77 -10.76
CA GLY A 82 -2.23 -11.74 -10.08
C GLY A 82 -2.22 -12.16 -8.62
N LYS A 83 -1.11 -12.71 -8.10
CA LYS A 83 -0.95 -13.10 -6.69
C LYS A 83 -0.26 -12.01 -5.89
N GLN A 84 -0.66 -11.84 -4.64
CA GLN A 84 0.05 -10.94 -3.72
C GLN A 84 1.48 -11.42 -3.49
N THR A 85 2.41 -10.46 -3.36
CA THR A 85 3.77 -10.78 -2.94
C THR A 85 3.79 -11.18 -1.45
N LYS A 86 4.79 -11.95 -1.03
CA LYS A 86 4.97 -12.38 0.36
C LYS A 86 5.09 -11.18 1.31
N GLU A 87 5.85 -10.17 0.90
CA GLU A 87 6.00 -8.91 1.64
C GLU A 87 4.66 -8.24 1.87
N TYR A 88 3.86 -8.11 0.82
CA TYR A 88 2.56 -7.46 0.93
C TYR A 88 1.57 -8.26 1.78
N GLU A 89 1.58 -9.59 1.69
CA GLU A 89 0.75 -10.44 2.55
C GLU A 89 1.11 -10.29 4.02
N LEU A 90 2.41 -10.30 4.36
CA LEU A 90 2.91 -10.09 5.73
C LEU A 90 2.49 -8.71 6.26
N TRP A 91 2.74 -7.67 5.46
CA TRP A 91 2.43 -6.29 5.82
C TRP A 91 0.92 -6.05 6.00
N ASN A 92 0.11 -6.49 5.06
CA ASN A 92 -1.35 -6.37 5.12
C ASN A 92 -1.93 -7.14 6.32
N SER A 93 -1.43 -8.36 6.58
CA SER A 93 -1.85 -9.16 7.74
C SER A 93 -1.49 -8.47 9.06
N MET A 94 -0.30 -7.89 9.18
CA MET A 94 0.14 -7.12 10.35
C MET A 94 -0.80 -5.94 10.61
N LEU A 95 -1.10 -5.12 9.60
CA LEU A 95 -2.02 -3.99 9.73
C LEU A 95 -3.43 -4.43 10.12
N LYS A 96 -3.95 -5.51 9.52
CA LYS A 96 -5.26 -6.06 9.87
C LYS A 96 -5.33 -6.54 11.32
N ARG A 97 -4.29 -7.19 11.84
CA ARG A 97 -4.23 -7.61 13.24
C ARG A 97 -4.35 -6.43 14.20
N CYS A 98 -3.71 -5.31 13.89
CA CYS A 98 -3.70 -4.12 14.76
C CYS A 98 -4.93 -3.22 14.59
N TYR A 99 -5.46 -3.09 13.37
CA TYR A 99 -6.43 -2.02 13.04
C TYR A 99 -7.77 -2.50 12.50
N SER A 100 -7.94 -3.81 12.20
CA SER A 100 -9.23 -4.35 11.75
C SER A 100 -10.09 -4.79 12.93
N GLU A 101 -11.25 -4.18 13.10
CA GLU A 101 -12.22 -4.55 14.14
C GLU A 101 -12.66 -6.02 14.03
N VAL A 102 -12.78 -6.54 12.80
CA VAL A 102 -13.12 -7.95 12.57
C VAL A 102 -12.02 -8.87 13.12
N CYS A 103 -10.75 -8.55 12.83
CA CYS A 103 -9.63 -9.34 13.33
C CYS A 103 -9.52 -9.28 14.86
N LYS A 104 -9.73 -8.13 15.47
CA LYS A 104 -9.70 -7.97 16.94
C LYS A 104 -10.81 -8.78 17.62
N LYS A 105 -12.03 -8.76 17.08
CA LYS A 105 -13.14 -9.57 17.59
C LYS A 105 -12.87 -11.07 17.52
N GLN A 106 -12.25 -11.54 16.43
CA GLN A 106 -11.89 -12.95 16.26
C GLN A 106 -10.71 -13.38 17.12
N ARG A 107 -9.77 -12.46 17.38
CA ARG A 107 -8.53 -12.70 18.12
C ARG A 107 -8.25 -11.57 19.10
N PRO A 108 -8.86 -11.60 20.31
CA PRO A 108 -8.71 -10.54 21.32
C PRO A 108 -7.27 -10.31 21.79
N THR A 109 -6.37 -11.27 21.54
CA THR A 109 -4.93 -11.12 21.86
C THR A 109 -4.25 -9.99 21.12
N TYR A 110 -4.82 -9.53 20.00
CA TYR A 110 -4.32 -8.37 19.25
C TYR A 110 -4.87 -7.03 19.75
N GLU A 111 -5.71 -7.04 20.78
CA GLU A 111 -6.18 -5.78 21.41
C GLU A 111 -5.00 -4.98 21.93
N GLY A 112 -4.97 -3.68 21.60
CA GLY A 112 -3.88 -2.77 21.94
C GLY A 112 -2.59 -2.97 21.13
N CYS A 113 -2.58 -3.82 20.09
CA CYS A 113 -1.44 -3.90 19.19
C CYS A 113 -1.38 -2.70 18.25
N GLU A 114 -0.16 -2.23 18.01
CA GLU A 114 0.15 -1.09 17.16
C GLU A 114 1.26 -1.42 16.17
N VAL A 115 1.38 -0.60 15.14
CA VAL A 115 2.44 -0.68 14.13
C VAL A 115 3.24 0.62 14.19
N SER A 116 4.58 0.53 14.20
CA SER A 116 5.46 1.71 14.17
C SER A 116 5.20 2.56 12.92
N GLU A 117 5.54 3.85 12.99
CA GLU A 117 5.36 4.77 11.86
C GLU A 117 6.09 4.27 10.60
N ASN A 118 7.32 3.74 10.76
CA ASN A 118 8.07 3.19 9.63
C ASN A 118 7.36 2.00 8.99
N PHE A 119 6.79 1.08 9.77
CA PHE A 119 6.09 -0.10 9.27
C PHE A 119 4.70 0.19 8.71
N LYS A 120 4.14 1.38 8.91
CA LYS A 120 2.96 1.83 8.19
C LYS A 120 3.25 2.11 6.70
N SER A 121 4.51 2.35 6.33
CA SER A 121 4.95 2.40 4.94
C SER A 121 5.27 1.00 4.42
N TYR A 122 4.56 0.58 3.35
CA TYR A 122 4.87 -0.69 2.70
C TYR A 122 6.25 -0.70 2.05
N GLU A 123 6.70 0.41 1.47
CA GLU A 123 8.05 0.54 0.89
C GLU A 123 9.14 0.26 1.94
N TYR A 124 9.00 0.87 3.12
CA TYR A 124 9.93 0.64 4.22
C TYR A 124 9.90 -0.83 4.69
N PHE A 125 8.70 -1.38 4.86
CA PHE A 125 8.52 -2.78 5.28
C PHE A 125 9.06 -3.76 4.23
N TYR A 126 8.87 -3.48 2.94
CA TYR A 126 9.41 -4.25 1.83
C TYR A 126 10.94 -4.36 1.92
N GLU A 127 11.63 -3.22 2.02
CA GLU A 127 13.10 -3.20 2.19
C GLU A 127 13.55 -3.91 3.47
N TRP A 128 12.82 -3.73 4.56
CA TRP A 128 13.11 -4.39 5.82
C TRP A 128 13.02 -5.92 5.69
N CYS A 129 12.00 -6.45 5.04
CA CYS A 129 11.82 -7.89 4.82
C CYS A 129 13.05 -8.51 4.14
N HIS A 130 13.55 -7.89 3.10
CA HIS A 130 14.70 -8.41 2.32
C HIS A 130 16.03 -8.40 3.08
N LYS A 131 16.10 -7.70 4.20
CA LYS A 131 17.26 -7.70 5.10
C LYS A 131 17.14 -8.72 6.23
N GLN A 132 15.98 -9.40 6.35
CA GLN A 132 15.75 -10.32 7.47
C GLN A 132 16.21 -11.74 7.16
N ILE A 133 16.81 -12.36 8.17
CA ILE A 133 17.09 -13.81 8.14
C ILE A 133 15.76 -14.55 8.06
N GLY A 134 15.66 -15.52 7.18
CA GLY A 134 14.47 -16.37 7.04
C GLY A 134 13.41 -15.83 6.10
N PHE A 135 13.57 -14.65 5.51
CA PHE A 135 12.61 -14.12 4.56
C PHE A 135 12.41 -15.04 3.34
N ASP A 136 13.49 -15.63 2.83
CA ASP A 136 13.43 -16.55 1.69
C ASP A 136 12.88 -17.95 2.04
N ASN A 137 12.70 -18.26 3.32
CA ASN A 137 12.15 -19.53 3.74
C ASN A 137 10.63 -19.56 3.65
N ASP A 138 10.09 -20.62 3.07
CA ASP A 138 8.64 -20.84 3.01
C ASP A 138 8.06 -21.10 4.40
N GLY A 139 6.85 -20.58 4.64
CA GLY A 139 6.11 -20.80 5.88
C GLY A 139 6.62 -20.05 7.10
N TRP A 140 7.67 -19.23 6.98
CA TRP A 140 8.08 -18.36 8.08
C TRP A 140 7.09 -17.21 8.26
N GLN A 141 6.87 -16.84 9.52
CA GLN A 141 5.85 -15.86 9.92
C GLN A 141 6.48 -14.68 10.64
N LEU A 142 5.82 -13.53 10.54
CA LEU A 142 6.20 -12.32 11.28
C LEU A 142 5.75 -12.46 12.73
N ASP A 143 6.71 -12.36 13.64
CA ASP A 143 6.48 -12.33 15.09
C ASP A 143 7.02 -11.03 15.70
N LYS A 144 6.33 -10.52 16.74
CA LYS A 144 6.69 -9.31 17.47
C LYS A 144 7.04 -9.56 18.95
N ASP A 145 6.78 -10.77 19.44
CA ASP A 145 6.85 -11.11 20.87
C ASP A 145 8.07 -11.93 21.24
N LEU A 146 8.74 -12.56 20.27
CA LEU A 146 9.87 -13.44 20.51
C LEU A 146 11.04 -12.71 21.18
N LEU A 147 11.38 -11.51 20.70
CA LEU A 147 12.48 -10.71 21.26
C LEU A 147 12.09 -10.04 22.57
N ILE A 148 10.84 -9.62 22.72
CA ILE A 148 10.33 -8.92 23.90
C ILE A 148 8.97 -9.50 24.25
N LYS A 149 8.94 -10.38 25.26
CA LYS A 149 7.71 -11.05 25.71
C LYS A 149 6.61 -10.04 26.08
N GLY A 150 5.43 -10.23 25.51
CA GLY A 150 4.27 -9.38 25.75
C GLY A 150 4.29 -8.04 25.01
N ASN A 151 5.23 -7.85 24.08
CA ASN A 151 5.29 -6.67 23.25
C ASN A 151 4.01 -6.53 22.39
N LYS A 152 3.50 -5.30 22.28
CA LYS A 152 2.31 -4.95 21.51
C LYS A 152 2.59 -4.15 20.25
N VAL A 153 3.85 -3.83 19.96
CA VAL A 153 4.24 -2.98 18.84
C VAL A 153 4.97 -3.79 17.79
N TYR A 154 4.44 -3.80 16.56
CA TYR A 154 5.19 -4.27 15.38
C TYR A 154 6.13 -3.18 14.92
N SER A 155 7.43 -3.43 14.98
CA SER A 155 8.47 -2.49 14.56
C SER A 155 9.70 -3.21 14.05
N GLU A 156 10.57 -2.46 13.39
CA GLU A 156 11.87 -2.92 12.89
C GLU A 156 12.79 -3.47 13.99
N SER A 157 12.62 -3.03 15.24
CA SER A 157 13.43 -3.44 16.40
C SER A 157 12.82 -4.60 17.20
N THR A 158 11.55 -4.90 17.01
CA THR A 158 10.84 -5.92 17.79
C THR A 158 10.40 -7.12 16.94
N CYS A 159 10.28 -6.95 15.62
CA CYS A 159 9.84 -8.01 14.73
C CYS A 159 11.00 -8.87 14.22
N VAL A 160 10.71 -10.15 14.08
CA VAL A 160 11.55 -11.15 13.44
C VAL A 160 10.70 -12.08 12.59
N LEU A 161 11.33 -12.75 11.63
CA LEU A 161 10.69 -13.85 10.91
C LEU A 161 11.10 -15.16 11.58
N ILE A 162 10.12 -16.00 11.87
CA ILE A 162 10.33 -17.28 12.54
C ILE A 162 9.55 -18.41 11.88
N PRO A 163 10.04 -19.67 11.98
CA PRO A 163 9.29 -20.85 11.55
C PRO A 163 7.93 -20.89 12.26
N ARG A 164 6.93 -21.38 11.54
CA ARG A 164 5.56 -21.50 12.07
C ARG A 164 5.47 -22.31 13.38
N GLU A 165 6.34 -23.29 13.53
CA GLU A 165 6.39 -24.21 14.69
C GLU A 165 6.84 -23.50 15.97
N ILE A 166 7.50 -22.35 15.84
CA ILE A 166 8.01 -21.57 16.98
C ILE A 166 7.05 -20.44 17.37
N ASN A 167 6.17 -20.05 16.46
CA ASN A 167 5.24 -18.93 16.64
C ASN A 167 4.00 -19.31 17.46
#